data_bc5895e986ab940d5745d0141823e4dc
#
_entry.id   bc5895e986ab940d5745d0141823e4dc
#
_cell.length_a   1.000
_cell.length_b   1.000
_cell.length_c   1.000
_cell.angle_alpha   90.00
_cell.angle_beta   90.00
_cell.angle_gamma   90.00
#
_symmetry.space_group_name_H-M   'P 1'
#
loop_
_entity.id
_entity.type
_entity.pdbx_description
1 polymer ?
#
loop_
_entity_poly.entity_id
_entity_poly.type
_entity_poly.pdbx_seq_one_letter_code
_entity_poly.pdbx_strand_id
1 'polypeptide(L)'
;MKKLVLHIGTEKTGTTSIQSMLSQNRQRFKAQGFHVLECAGEENHRLLPSIFIAKPDPFLKLSVNESGLGKAAFIEHVKKTIADEIRSLPKHVHTVITSSEHCQSRLKTAEEVAALHDFLVQFFDQIKVVCYVREQSAMCTSLYSTALKVGYRESIDEFAQSCHSGNIYYNHLKMLNLWSEAFGHESVCVKRFDFGEFVNNSLLDDFLSQIDTSLIDIIDKNVPRENESLNFMGQILSRSLNEAIPAQPERPIENQLRHDLKEFLYNNFKGKGAPLPYEKIANIYDDFEQSNLELNQRYLGGEGNAFPLPKYDESQGIQSVTSEQISAFAHLIEFIYKLGQRDSLEANEVELLRDAAIKLEDIDMNMSLRLMHQARLHRPTGALINKKIGDYQKILAAKKL
;
A
#
# COMPACT_ATOMS: atom_id res chain seq x y z
N MET A 1 -19.13 1.65 -29.80
CA MET A 1 -18.99 0.71 -28.68
C MET A 1 -17.87 1.20 -27.78
N LYS A 2 -18.12 1.37 -26.49
CA LYS A 2 -17.09 1.71 -25.51
C LYS A 2 -16.73 0.49 -24.68
N LYS A 3 -15.42 0.30 -24.44
CA LYS A 3 -14.90 -0.79 -23.61
C LYS A 3 -14.40 -0.25 -22.28
N LEU A 4 -14.45 -1.07 -21.23
CA LEU A 4 -13.79 -0.82 -19.95
C LEU A 4 -12.76 -1.90 -19.67
N VAL A 5 -11.57 -1.50 -19.27
CA VAL A 5 -10.59 -2.35 -18.59
C VAL A 5 -10.59 -1.97 -17.12
N LEU A 6 -11.07 -2.87 -16.28
CA LEU A 6 -11.19 -2.71 -14.83
C LEU A 6 -10.14 -3.57 -14.14
N HIS A 7 -9.05 -2.96 -13.67
CA HIS A 7 -8.03 -3.65 -12.88
C HIS A 7 -8.44 -3.63 -11.40
N ILE A 8 -8.61 -4.83 -10.84
CA ILE A 8 -9.15 -5.00 -9.48
C ILE A 8 -8.10 -5.38 -8.42
N GLY A 9 -6.85 -5.49 -8.79
CA GLY A 9 -5.76 -5.92 -7.92
C GLY A 9 -5.29 -7.34 -8.25
N THR A 10 -4.91 -8.19 -7.30
CA THR A 10 -5.09 -8.06 -5.85
C THR A 10 -4.13 -7.03 -5.20
N GLU A 11 -4.33 -6.74 -3.91
CA GLU A 11 -3.30 -6.01 -3.16
C GLU A 11 -1.98 -6.78 -3.21
N LYS A 12 -0.85 -6.05 -3.19
CA LYS A 12 0.53 -6.58 -3.20
C LYS A 12 0.96 -7.30 -4.50
N THR A 13 0.33 -6.93 -5.62
CA THR A 13 0.70 -7.37 -6.99
C THR A 13 1.18 -6.21 -7.87
N GLY A 14 1.83 -5.21 -7.28
CA GLY A 14 2.39 -4.08 -8.02
C GLY A 14 1.37 -3.05 -8.50
N THR A 15 0.20 -2.98 -7.86
CA THR A 15 -0.89 -2.07 -8.22
C THR A 15 -0.44 -0.61 -8.24
N THR A 16 0.39 -0.18 -7.30
CA THR A 16 0.96 1.18 -7.26
C THR A 16 1.71 1.51 -8.54
N SER A 17 2.58 0.59 -9.03
CA SER A 17 3.34 0.83 -10.27
C SER A 17 2.42 0.93 -11.50
N ILE A 18 1.36 0.10 -11.57
CA ILE A 18 0.35 0.19 -12.63
C ILE A 18 -0.38 1.54 -12.56
N GLN A 19 -0.82 1.96 -11.37
CA GLN A 19 -1.56 3.20 -11.15
C GLN A 19 -0.72 4.43 -11.46
N SER A 20 0.54 4.47 -11.02
CA SER A 20 1.47 5.56 -11.34
C SER A 20 1.77 5.63 -12.84
N MET A 21 1.97 4.48 -13.51
CA MET A 21 2.11 4.45 -14.97
C MET A 21 0.87 5.01 -15.68
N LEU A 22 -0.32 4.60 -15.27
CA LEU A 22 -1.59 5.08 -15.84
C LEU A 22 -1.74 6.59 -15.66
N SER A 23 -1.50 7.08 -14.44
CA SER A 23 -1.63 8.50 -14.10
C SER A 23 -0.65 9.37 -14.87
N GLN A 24 0.62 8.99 -14.93
CA GLN A 24 1.67 9.74 -15.61
C GLN A 24 1.50 9.79 -17.14
N ASN A 25 0.81 8.82 -17.72
CA ASN A 25 0.66 8.69 -19.18
C ASN A 25 -0.73 9.06 -19.72
N ARG A 26 -1.61 9.70 -18.93
CA ARG A 26 -2.98 10.05 -19.36
C ARG A 26 -3.06 10.67 -20.75
N GLN A 27 -2.16 11.61 -21.06
CA GLN A 27 -2.13 12.28 -22.37
C GLN A 27 -1.72 11.33 -23.51
N ARG A 28 -0.75 10.43 -23.25
CA ARG A 28 -0.34 9.43 -24.24
C ARG A 28 -1.47 8.42 -24.52
N PHE A 29 -2.14 7.94 -23.47
CA PHE A 29 -3.34 7.11 -23.60
C PHE A 29 -4.43 7.79 -24.41
N LYS A 30 -4.72 9.06 -24.09
CA LYS A 30 -5.74 9.85 -24.80
C LYS A 30 -5.44 10.00 -26.29
N ALA A 31 -4.18 10.22 -26.66
CA ALA A 31 -3.75 10.30 -28.05
C ALA A 31 -3.98 9.00 -28.83
N GLN A 32 -4.03 7.85 -28.16
CA GLN A 32 -4.27 6.53 -28.75
C GLN A 32 -5.73 6.08 -28.63
N GLY A 33 -6.65 6.94 -28.19
CA GLY A 33 -8.07 6.60 -28.06
C GLY A 33 -8.44 5.86 -26.76
N PHE A 34 -7.56 5.89 -25.76
CA PHE A 34 -7.81 5.36 -24.42
C PHE A 34 -7.99 6.51 -23.42
N HIS A 35 -8.79 6.27 -22.40
CA HIS A 35 -9.00 7.21 -21.32
C HIS A 35 -8.79 6.56 -19.97
N VAL A 36 -7.87 7.08 -19.18
CA VAL A 36 -7.67 6.70 -17.78
C VAL A 36 -8.63 7.55 -16.94
N LEU A 37 -9.55 6.90 -16.21
CA LEU A 37 -10.56 7.60 -15.39
C LEU A 37 -9.88 8.57 -14.42
N GLU A 38 -10.43 9.79 -14.28
CA GLU A 38 -9.81 10.86 -13.49
C GLU A 38 -10.60 11.15 -12.20
N CYS A 39 -11.91 11.25 -12.29
CA CYS A 39 -12.76 11.68 -11.19
C CYS A 39 -12.88 10.67 -10.03
N ALA A 40 -12.50 9.41 -10.25
CA ALA A 40 -12.55 8.37 -9.22
C ALA A 40 -11.32 8.35 -8.30
N GLY A 41 -10.34 9.22 -8.54
CA GLY A 41 -9.07 9.35 -7.82
C GLY A 41 -7.92 9.67 -8.76
N GLU A 42 -6.89 10.32 -8.26
CA GLU A 42 -5.77 10.79 -9.08
C GLU A 42 -4.92 9.66 -9.65
N GLU A 43 -4.55 8.69 -8.82
CA GLU A 43 -3.81 7.49 -9.22
C GLU A 43 -4.63 6.23 -8.96
N ASN A 44 -5.00 5.99 -7.70
CA ASN A 44 -5.85 4.89 -7.29
C ASN A 44 -7.32 5.34 -7.35
N HIS A 45 -8.09 4.69 -8.23
CA HIS A 45 -9.50 5.01 -8.43
C HIS A 45 -10.39 4.46 -7.29
N ARG A 46 -10.00 4.73 -6.04
CA ARG A 46 -10.60 4.18 -4.82
C ARG A 46 -12.04 4.61 -4.62
N LEU A 47 -12.43 5.79 -5.08
CA LEU A 47 -13.81 6.26 -4.97
C LEU A 47 -14.79 5.32 -5.70
N LEU A 48 -14.39 4.72 -6.82
CA LEU A 48 -15.26 3.81 -7.57
C LEU A 48 -15.75 2.62 -6.71
N PRO A 49 -14.89 1.75 -6.14
CA PRO A 49 -15.39 0.68 -5.29
C PRO A 49 -16.02 1.17 -3.99
N SER A 50 -15.56 2.28 -3.41
CA SER A 50 -15.99 2.73 -2.09
C SER A 50 -17.47 3.13 -2.03
N ILE A 51 -18.08 3.55 -3.15
CA ILE A 51 -19.51 3.90 -3.19
C ILE A 51 -20.44 2.68 -3.28
N PHE A 52 -19.89 1.47 -3.44
CA PHE A 52 -20.67 0.22 -3.52
C PHE A 52 -20.49 -0.68 -2.28
N ILE A 53 -19.62 -0.30 -1.30
CA ILE A 53 -19.47 -1.06 -0.07
C ILE A 53 -20.68 -0.86 0.86
N ALA A 54 -21.20 -1.94 1.40
CA ALA A 54 -22.35 -1.91 2.32
C ALA A 54 -22.00 -1.19 3.63
N LYS A 55 -20.85 -1.53 4.23
CA LYS A 55 -20.35 -0.90 5.46
C LYS A 55 -19.26 0.11 5.13
N PRO A 56 -19.50 1.44 5.34
CA PRO A 56 -18.50 2.45 5.07
C PRO A 56 -17.19 2.21 5.80
N ASP A 57 -16.10 2.15 5.05
CA ASP A 57 -14.75 2.11 5.58
C ASP A 57 -14.30 3.52 6.04
N PRO A 58 -13.15 3.66 6.71
CA PRO A 58 -12.63 4.96 7.13
C PRO A 58 -12.47 5.97 5.99
N PHE A 59 -12.08 5.50 4.81
CA PHE A 59 -11.92 6.37 3.63
C PHE A 59 -13.25 6.97 3.19
N LEU A 60 -14.28 6.14 3.00
CA LEU A 60 -15.60 6.65 2.61
C LEU A 60 -16.18 7.59 3.67
N LYS A 61 -16.01 7.27 4.96
CA LYS A 61 -16.46 8.15 6.05
C LYS A 61 -15.77 9.52 5.99
N LEU A 62 -14.46 9.54 5.77
CA LEU A 62 -13.70 10.79 5.65
C LEU A 62 -14.18 11.60 4.43
N SER A 63 -14.26 10.97 3.26
CA SER A 63 -14.70 11.62 2.02
C SER A 63 -16.11 12.22 2.13
N VAL A 64 -17.04 11.50 2.78
CA VAL A 64 -18.39 12.00 3.07
C VAL A 64 -18.33 13.24 3.97
N ASN A 65 -17.55 13.18 5.04
CA ASN A 65 -17.41 14.31 5.98
C ASN A 65 -16.80 15.54 5.30
N GLU A 66 -15.75 15.37 4.51
CA GLU A 66 -15.07 16.45 3.79
C GLU A 66 -15.97 17.08 2.73
N SER A 67 -16.85 16.31 2.11
CA SER A 67 -17.80 16.82 1.11
C SER A 67 -18.89 17.72 1.67
N GLY A 68 -19.16 17.65 2.97
CA GLY A 68 -20.30 18.31 3.61
C GLY A 68 -21.66 17.72 3.24
N LEU A 69 -21.70 16.63 2.48
CA LEU A 69 -22.92 15.95 2.04
C LEU A 69 -23.28 14.80 3.00
N GLY A 70 -24.58 14.43 3.03
CA GLY A 70 -24.97 13.16 3.62
C GLY A 70 -24.49 11.97 2.76
N LYS A 71 -24.29 10.77 3.38
CA LYS A 71 -23.76 9.57 2.68
C LYS A 71 -24.47 9.29 1.35
N ALA A 72 -25.80 9.27 1.32
CA ALA A 72 -26.57 8.99 0.12
C ALA A 72 -26.34 10.03 -0.98
N ALA A 73 -26.37 11.31 -0.63
CA ALA A 73 -26.13 12.42 -1.55
C ALA A 73 -24.68 12.38 -2.10
N PHE A 74 -23.71 12.04 -1.26
CA PHE A 74 -22.32 11.87 -1.68
C PHE A 74 -22.17 10.73 -2.70
N ILE A 75 -22.76 9.56 -2.44
CA ILE A 75 -22.72 8.41 -3.36
C ILE A 75 -23.31 8.79 -4.72
N GLU A 76 -24.48 9.42 -4.74
CA GLU A 76 -25.12 9.85 -5.99
C GLU A 76 -24.31 10.95 -6.70
N HIS A 77 -23.68 11.85 -5.96
CA HIS A 77 -22.77 12.84 -6.53
C HIS A 77 -21.57 12.17 -7.23
N VAL A 78 -20.92 11.19 -6.59
CA VAL A 78 -19.77 10.47 -7.17
C VAL A 78 -20.22 9.68 -8.40
N LYS A 79 -21.34 8.95 -8.32
CA LYS A 79 -21.89 8.24 -9.49
C LYS A 79 -22.16 9.17 -10.67
N LYS A 80 -22.78 10.33 -10.40
CA LYS A 80 -23.04 11.34 -11.42
C LYS A 80 -21.75 11.87 -12.02
N THR A 81 -20.75 12.19 -11.22
CA THR A 81 -19.46 12.70 -11.69
C THR A 81 -18.75 11.70 -12.59
N ILE A 82 -18.73 10.40 -12.22
CA ILE A 82 -18.18 9.33 -13.06
C ILE A 82 -18.97 9.21 -14.38
N ALA A 83 -20.30 9.21 -14.31
CA ALA A 83 -21.17 9.13 -15.49
C ALA A 83 -20.95 10.32 -16.45
N ASP A 84 -20.85 11.54 -15.93
CA ASP A 84 -20.63 12.75 -16.70
C ASP A 84 -19.25 12.74 -17.38
N GLU A 85 -18.19 12.28 -16.69
CA GLU A 85 -16.87 12.09 -17.29
C GLU A 85 -16.93 11.12 -18.46
N ILE A 86 -17.51 9.92 -18.28
CA ILE A 86 -17.59 8.89 -19.33
C ILE A 86 -18.42 9.36 -20.52
N ARG A 87 -19.53 10.08 -20.28
CA ARG A 87 -20.41 10.58 -21.35
C ARG A 87 -19.79 11.74 -22.14
N SER A 88 -18.93 12.54 -21.50
CA SER A 88 -18.25 13.68 -22.12
C SER A 88 -17.06 13.28 -23.00
N LEU A 89 -16.64 12.00 -22.97
CA LEU A 89 -15.49 11.54 -23.74
C LEU A 89 -15.71 11.69 -25.25
N PRO A 90 -14.68 12.18 -25.98
CA PRO A 90 -14.71 12.29 -27.44
C PRO A 90 -15.01 10.97 -28.12
N LYS A 91 -15.62 11.01 -29.31
CA LYS A 91 -16.00 9.80 -30.07
C LYS A 91 -14.84 8.87 -30.41
N HIS A 92 -13.63 9.41 -30.57
CA HIS A 92 -12.42 8.61 -30.86
C HIS A 92 -11.93 7.79 -29.64
N VAL A 93 -12.37 8.13 -28.44
CA VAL A 93 -12.05 7.35 -27.24
C VAL A 93 -12.96 6.13 -27.21
N HIS A 94 -12.34 4.96 -27.38
CA HIS A 94 -13.04 3.68 -27.48
C HIS A 94 -12.88 2.81 -26.23
N THR A 95 -11.87 3.07 -25.38
CA THR A 95 -11.59 2.27 -24.18
C THR A 95 -11.32 3.17 -22.98
N VAL A 96 -11.99 2.89 -21.88
CA VAL A 96 -11.73 3.50 -20.56
C VAL A 96 -10.95 2.52 -19.70
N ILE A 97 -10.01 3.01 -18.90
CA ILE A 97 -9.17 2.22 -18.02
C ILE A 97 -9.37 2.72 -16.59
N THR A 98 -9.58 1.81 -15.66
CA THR A 98 -9.60 2.11 -14.22
C THR A 98 -8.85 1.06 -13.43
N SER A 99 -8.20 1.45 -12.35
CA SER A 99 -7.39 0.56 -11.51
C SER A 99 -7.60 0.89 -10.04
N SER A 100 -8.04 -0.10 -9.27
CA SER A 100 -8.09 -0.01 -7.82
C SER A 100 -8.10 -1.40 -7.18
N GLU A 101 -7.10 -1.73 -6.39
CA GLU A 101 -7.03 -2.96 -5.58
C GLU A 101 -8.10 -2.96 -4.47
N HIS A 102 -8.71 -1.81 -4.21
CA HIS A 102 -9.84 -1.73 -3.28
C HIS A 102 -11.11 -2.40 -3.83
N CYS A 103 -11.18 -2.66 -5.14
CA CYS A 103 -12.21 -3.53 -5.70
C CYS A 103 -12.16 -4.93 -5.08
N GLN A 104 -10.98 -5.56 -5.08
CA GLN A 104 -10.79 -6.87 -4.46
C GLN A 104 -10.91 -6.82 -2.94
N SER A 105 -10.26 -5.84 -2.30
CA SER A 105 -10.12 -5.83 -0.84
C SER A 105 -11.37 -5.34 -0.10
N ARG A 106 -12.28 -4.62 -0.75
CA ARG A 106 -13.45 -4.00 -0.13
C ARG A 106 -14.79 -4.55 -0.60
N LEU A 107 -14.93 -4.94 -1.87
CA LEU A 107 -16.15 -5.56 -2.38
C LEU A 107 -16.10 -7.08 -2.10
N LYS A 108 -16.78 -7.50 -1.04
CA LYS A 108 -16.63 -8.85 -0.47
C LYS A 108 -17.88 -9.70 -0.59
N THR A 109 -18.97 -9.14 -1.11
CA THR A 109 -20.24 -9.83 -1.29
C THR A 109 -20.72 -9.78 -2.73
N ALA A 110 -21.57 -10.71 -3.11
CA ALA A 110 -22.16 -10.76 -4.46
C ALA A 110 -22.94 -9.49 -4.78
N GLU A 111 -23.65 -8.95 -3.78
CA GLU A 111 -24.48 -7.75 -3.94
C GLU A 111 -23.61 -6.50 -4.20
N GLU A 112 -22.47 -6.38 -3.52
CA GLU A 112 -21.53 -5.25 -3.71
C GLU A 112 -20.90 -5.27 -5.09
N VAL A 113 -20.47 -6.46 -5.56
CA VAL A 113 -19.89 -6.64 -6.90
C VAL A 113 -20.94 -6.46 -7.99
N ALA A 114 -22.14 -7.00 -7.79
CA ALA A 114 -23.26 -6.83 -8.73
C ALA A 114 -23.68 -5.35 -8.85
N ALA A 115 -23.74 -4.61 -7.74
CA ALA A 115 -24.08 -3.19 -7.77
C ALA A 115 -23.05 -2.35 -8.54
N LEU A 116 -21.76 -2.69 -8.47
CA LEU A 116 -20.73 -2.08 -9.30
C LEU A 116 -20.92 -2.45 -10.77
N HIS A 117 -21.18 -3.72 -11.09
CA HIS A 117 -21.46 -4.19 -12.44
C HIS A 117 -22.66 -3.45 -13.07
N ASP A 118 -23.79 -3.40 -12.36
CA ASP A 118 -25.03 -2.76 -12.83
C ASP A 118 -24.86 -1.26 -13.10
N PHE A 119 -23.95 -0.62 -12.38
CA PHE A 119 -23.59 0.76 -12.67
C PHE A 119 -22.74 0.88 -13.94
N LEU A 120 -21.75 0.01 -14.13
CA LEU A 120 -20.79 0.09 -15.24
C LEU A 120 -21.41 -0.31 -16.59
N VAL A 121 -22.30 -1.31 -16.64
CA VAL A 121 -22.94 -1.74 -17.89
C VAL A 121 -23.85 -0.69 -18.53
N GLN A 122 -24.19 0.39 -17.80
CA GLN A 122 -24.91 1.52 -18.37
C GLN A 122 -24.06 2.35 -19.36
N PHE A 123 -22.75 2.19 -19.34
CA PHE A 123 -21.80 3.01 -20.11
C PHE A 123 -20.93 2.21 -21.07
N PHE A 124 -20.76 0.92 -20.83
CA PHE A 124 -19.80 0.08 -21.54
C PHE A 124 -20.48 -1.15 -22.15
N ASP A 125 -20.21 -1.40 -23.43
CA ASP A 125 -20.69 -2.56 -24.15
C ASP A 125 -19.88 -3.83 -23.83
N GLN A 126 -18.62 -3.63 -23.42
CA GLN A 126 -17.69 -4.68 -23.02
C GLN A 126 -16.91 -4.25 -21.80
N ILE A 127 -16.82 -5.12 -20.81
CA ILE A 127 -16.02 -4.91 -19.60
C ILE A 127 -15.05 -6.07 -19.46
N LYS A 128 -13.76 -5.77 -19.41
CA LYS A 128 -12.69 -6.73 -19.09
C LYS A 128 -12.21 -6.46 -17.66
N VAL A 129 -12.40 -7.41 -16.77
CA VAL A 129 -11.86 -7.39 -15.42
C VAL A 129 -10.47 -8.02 -15.46
N VAL A 130 -9.45 -7.31 -14.99
CA VAL A 130 -8.06 -7.80 -14.93
C VAL A 130 -7.66 -7.96 -13.46
N CYS A 131 -7.17 -9.15 -13.10
CA CYS A 131 -6.75 -9.47 -11.76
C CYS A 131 -5.43 -10.23 -11.76
N TYR A 132 -4.43 -9.70 -11.02
CA TYR A 132 -3.20 -10.44 -10.73
C TYR A 132 -3.32 -11.09 -9.37
N VAL A 133 -3.06 -12.39 -9.29
CA VAL A 133 -3.10 -13.18 -8.06
C VAL A 133 -1.69 -13.58 -7.62
N ARG A 134 -1.45 -13.57 -6.33
CA ARG A 134 -0.15 -13.87 -5.74
C ARG A 134 -0.29 -14.99 -4.71
N GLU A 135 0.74 -15.83 -4.57
CA GLU A 135 0.77 -16.87 -3.55
C GLU A 135 0.48 -16.27 -2.16
N GLN A 136 -0.36 -16.95 -1.38
CA GLN A 136 -1.01 -16.38 -0.21
C GLN A 136 -0.04 -16.03 0.92
N SER A 137 0.97 -16.87 1.20
CA SER A 137 1.96 -16.58 2.25
C SER A 137 2.87 -15.41 1.87
N ALA A 138 3.22 -15.30 0.59
CA ALA A 138 3.97 -14.17 0.04
C ALA A 138 3.15 -12.87 0.04
N MET A 139 1.84 -12.97 -0.25
CA MET A 139 0.91 -11.84 -0.13
C MET A 139 0.79 -11.39 1.33
N CYS A 140 0.60 -12.32 2.27
CA CYS A 140 0.50 -12.08 3.71
C CYS A 140 1.75 -11.36 4.24
N THR A 141 2.94 -11.88 3.95
CA THR A 141 4.22 -11.29 4.34
C THR A 141 4.36 -9.84 3.82
N SER A 142 3.97 -9.61 2.57
CA SER A 142 4.01 -8.27 1.97
C SER A 142 2.99 -7.31 2.60
N LEU A 143 1.80 -7.81 2.96
CA LEU A 143 0.76 -7.04 3.64
C LEU A 143 1.13 -6.65 5.06
N TYR A 144 1.87 -7.50 5.76
CA TYR A 144 2.33 -7.19 7.12
C TYR A 144 3.10 -5.87 7.19
N SER A 145 4.01 -5.63 6.23
CA SER A 145 4.70 -4.34 6.15
C SER A 145 3.75 -3.15 5.95
N THR A 146 2.67 -3.34 5.20
CA THR A 146 1.64 -2.31 5.03
C THR A 146 0.79 -2.14 6.28
N ALA A 147 0.46 -3.23 6.97
CA ALA A 147 -0.28 -3.18 8.24
C ALA A 147 0.49 -2.40 9.32
N LEU A 148 1.81 -2.57 9.39
CA LEU A 148 2.66 -1.78 10.27
C LEU A 148 2.61 -0.28 9.95
N LYS A 149 2.51 0.10 8.67
CA LYS A 149 2.35 1.52 8.26
C LYS A 149 1.11 2.15 8.86
N VAL A 150 0.01 1.41 8.91
CA VAL A 150 -1.27 1.94 9.40
C VAL A 150 -1.51 1.72 10.90
N GLY A 151 -0.55 1.15 11.62
CA GLY A 151 -0.60 1.08 13.09
C GLY A 151 -0.79 -0.31 13.69
N TYR A 152 -0.60 -1.39 12.90
CA TYR A 152 -0.63 -2.75 13.42
C TYR A 152 0.49 -2.99 14.44
N ARG A 153 0.21 -3.74 15.50
CA ARG A 153 1.11 -3.88 16.67
C ARG A 153 1.62 -5.29 16.89
N GLU A 154 0.88 -6.28 16.40
CA GLU A 154 1.19 -7.68 16.66
C GLU A 154 2.33 -8.20 15.78
N SER A 155 2.81 -9.39 16.07
CA SER A 155 3.85 -10.08 15.29
C SER A 155 3.36 -10.50 13.91
N ILE A 156 4.30 -10.86 13.02
CA ILE A 156 3.96 -11.44 11.72
C ILE A 156 3.25 -12.80 11.88
N ASP A 157 3.57 -13.56 12.93
CA ASP A 157 2.92 -14.84 13.22
C ASP A 157 1.45 -14.69 13.60
N GLU A 158 1.12 -13.64 14.36
CA GLU A 158 -0.25 -13.30 14.71
C GLU A 158 -1.00 -12.72 13.51
N PHE A 159 -0.35 -11.88 12.72
CA PHE A 159 -0.92 -11.36 11.47
C PHE A 159 -1.28 -12.49 10.50
N ALA A 160 -0.41 -13.50 10.38
CA ALA A 160 -0.60 -14.64 9.50
C ALA A 160 -1.78 -15.54 9.90
N GLN A 161 -2.30 -15.46 11.12
CA GLN A 161 -3.52 -16.18 11.51
C GLN A 161 -4.74 -15.78 10.66
N SER A 162 -4.74 -14.57 10.12
CA SER A 162 -5.79 -14.11 9.19
C SER A 162 -5.68 -14.71 7.79
N CYS A 163 -4.51 -15.29 7.43
CA CYS A 163 -4.24 -15.87 6.12
C CYS A 163 -4.68 -17.34 6.10
N HIS A 164 -5.96 -17.57 5.86
CA HIS A 164 -6.57 -18.89 5.80
C HIS A 164 -7.67 -18.95 4.72
N SER A 165 -7.97 -20.15 4.23
CA SER A 165 -8.89 -20.40 3.11
C SER A 165 -10.34 -19.97 3.37
N GLY A 166 -10.73 -19.79 4.64
CA GLY A 166 -12.02 -19.21 5.03
C GLY A 166 -12.09 -17.70 4.80
N ASN A 167 -10.97 -17.00 4.74
CA ASN A 167 -10.95 -15.56 4.54
C ASN A 167 -10.95 -15.20 3.04
N ILE A 168 -12.04 -14.61 2.57
CA ILE A 168 -12.22 -14.23 1.16
C ILE A 168 -11.13 -13.28 0.66
N TYR A 169 -10.53 -12.49 1.53
CA TYR A 169 -9.45 -11.58 1.17
C TYR A 169 -8.22 -12.29 0.61
N TYR A 170 -7.90 -13.49 1.13
CA TYR A 170 -6.79 -14.33 0.68
C TYR A 170 -7.24 -15.46 -0.25
N ASN A 171 -8.53 -15.84 -0.21
CA ASN A 171 -9.04 -16.89 -1.06
C ASN A 171 -9.39 -16.36 -2.46
N HIS A 172 -8.41 -16.42 -3.35
CA HIS A 172 -8.54 -15.90 -4.71
C HIS A 172 -9.70 -16.56 -5.49
N LEU A 173 -9.92 -17.86 -5.31
CA LEU A 173 -11.03 -18.57 -5.98
C LEU A 173 -12.37 -18.01 -5.54
N LYS A 174 -12.60 -17.90 -4.23
CA LYS A 174 -13.88 -17.36 -3.70
C LYS A 174 -14.11 -15.93 -4.18
N MET A 175 -13.06 -15.11 -4.14
CA MET A 175 -13.13 -13.72 -4.62
C MET A 175 -13.45 -13.69 -6.13
N LEU A 176 -12.72 -14.42 -6.96
CA LEU A 176 -12.92 -14.42 -8.41
C LEU A 176 -14.28 -14.99 -8.82
N ASN A 177 -14.82 -15.94 -8.06
CA ASN A 177 -16.18 -16.43 -8.31
C ASN A 177 -17.23 -15.31 -8.16
N LEU A 178 -17.13 -14.43 -7.15
CA LEU A 178 -18.04 -13.26 -7.04
C LEU A 178 -17.95 -12.36 -8.27
N TRP A 179 -16.74 -12.12 -8.76
CA TRP A 179 -16.53 -11.30 -9.96
C TRP A 179 -17.04 -11.99 -11.23
N SER A 180 -16.82 -13.29 -11.37
CA SER A 180 -17.30 -14.06 -12.52
C SER A 180 -18.82 -14.23 -12.53
N GLU A 181 -19.46 -14.32 -11.38
CA GLU A 181 -20.92 -14.36 -11.28
C GLU A 181 -21.55 -13.04 -11.75
N ALA A 182 -20.93 -11.89 -11.40
CA ALA A 182 -21.46 -10.59 -11.79
C ALA A 182 -21.10 -10.19 -13.24
N PHE A 183 -19.84 -10.38 -13.65
CA PHE A 183 -19.32 -9.88 -14.94
C PHE A 183 -19.29 -10.92 -16.06
N GLY A 184 -19.55 -12.20 -15.75
CA GLY A 184 -19.34 -13.32 -16.66
C GLY A 184 -17.91 -13.83 -16.63
N HIS A 185 -17.74 -15.16 -16.69
CA HIS A 185 -16.43 -15.82 -16.60
C HIS A 185 -15.46 -15.31 -17.68
N GLU A 186 -15.92 -15.18 -18.91
CA GLU A 186 -15.12 -14.73 -20.06
C GLU A 186 -14.63 -13.26 -19.94
N SER A 187 -15.25 -12.49 -19.07
CA SER A 187 -14.86 -11.11 -18.81
C SER A 187 -13.74 -10.99 -17.79
N VAL A 188 -13.46 -12.05 -17.01
CA VAL A 188 -12.50 -12.05 -15.92
C VAL A 188 -11.17 -12.67 -16.36
N CYS A 189 -10.19 -11.83 -16.61
CA CYS A 189 -8.83 -12.21 -16.97
C CYS A 189 -7.93 -12.27 -15.72
N VAL A 190 -7.47 -13.45 -15.38
CA VAL A 190 -6.61 -13.71 -14.21
C VAL A 190 -5.19 -14.03 -14.65
N LYS A 191 -4.23 -13.45 -13.97
CA LYS A 191 -2.80 -13.66 -14.20
C LYS A 191 -2.10 -13.97 -12.87
N ARG A 192 -1.12 -14.89 -12.88
CA ARG A 192 -0.22 -15.02 -11.75
C ARG A 192 0.71 -13.82 -11.66
N PHE A 193 0.96 -13.34 -10.46
CA PHE A 193 1.99 -12.33 -10.22
C PHE A 193 3.37 -13.01 -10.18
N ASP A 194 3.87 -13.34 -11.37
CA ASP A 194 5.15 -13.98 -11.59
C ASP A 194 5.88 -13.31 -12.76
N PHE A 195 7.05 -12.74 -12.49
CA PHE A 195 7.84 -12.03 -13.50
C PHE A 195 8.27 -12.94 -14.66
N GLY A 196 8.42 -14.25 -14.42
CA GLY A 196 8.76 -15.21 -15.47
C GLY A 196 7.62 -15.46 -16.48
N GLU A 197 6.37 -15.16 -16.10
CA GLU A 197 5.18 -15.30 -16.95
C GLU A 197 4.76 -13.98 -17.62
N PHE A 198 5.31 -12.85 -17.19
CA PHE A 198 4.93 -11.55 -17.73
C PHE A 198 5.53 -11.30 -19.13
N VAL A 199 4.77 -10.61 -19.98
CA VAL A 199 5.27 -10.09 -21.24
C VAL A 199 6.55 -9.29 -20.98
N ASN A 200 7.62 -9.60 -21.70
CA ASN A 200 8.96 -8.99 -21.53
C ASN A 200 9.50 -9.07 -20.07
N ASN A 201 9.06 -10.02 -19.26
CA ASN A 201 9.36 -10.10 -17.82
C ASN A 201 9.04 -8.80 -17.05
N SER A 202 8.03 -8.05 -17.52
CA SER A 202 7.63 -6.75 -16.99
C SER A 202 6.15 -6.74 -16.66
N LEU A 203 5.81 -6.43 -15.41
CA LEU A 203 4.41 -6.26 -14.99
C LEU A 203 3.69 -5.20 -15.81
N LEU A 204 4.36 -4.10 -16.12
CA LEU A 204 3.75 -2.98 -16.86
C LEU A 204 3.50 -3.36 -18.32
N ASP A 205 4.40 -4.09 -18.95
CA ASP A 205 4.21 -4.59 -20.31
C ASP A 205 3.10 -5.64 -20.36
N ASP A 206 3.04 -6.55 -19.37
CA ASP A 206 1.98 -7.52 -19.25
C ASP A 206 0.62 -6.83 -19.06
N PHE A 207 0.54 -5.83 -18.17
CA PHE A 207 -0.69 -5.08 -17.96
C PHE A 207 -1.13 -4.30 -19.22
N LEU A 208 -0.20 -3.63 -19.90
CA LEU A 208 -0.49 -2.95 -21.17
C LEU A 208 -1.00 -3.92 -22.23
N SER A 209 -0.45 -5.14 -22.28
CA SER A 209 -0.94 -6.20 -23.19
C SER A 209 -2.38 -6.62 -22.91
N GLN A 210 -2.86 -6.47 -21.65
CA GLN A 210 -4.27 -6.74 -21.32
C GLN A 210 -5.21 -5.64 -21.82
N ILE A 211 -4.68 -4.45 -22.11
CA ILE A 211 -5.43 -3.33 -22.71
C ILE A 211 -5.31 -3.41 -24.24
N ASP A 212 -4.10 -3.22 -24.75
CA ASP A 212 -3.74 -3.31 -26.17
C ASP A 212 -2.22 -3.45 -26.28
N THR A 213 -1.74 -4.43 -27.05
CA THR A 213 -0.30 -4.71 -27.21
C THR A 213 0.48 -3.55 -27.85
N SER A 214 -0.20 -2.73 -28.66
CA SER A 214 0.44 -1.56 -29.30
C SER A 214 0.89 -0.50 -28.28
N LEU A 215 0.34 -0.49 -27.07
CA LEU A 215 0.68 0.46 -26.01
C LEU A 215 2.05 0.18 -25.40
N ILE A 216 2.58 -1.04 -25.52
CA ILE A 216 3.84 -1.45 -24.90
C ILE A 216 5.00 -0.54 -25.32
N ASP A 217 5.05 -0.16 -26.60
CA ASP A 217 6.12 0.68 -27.15
C ASP A 217 5.85 2.19 -27.02
N ILE A 218 4.60 2.58 -26.72
CA ILE A 218 4.15 3.97 -26.69
C ILE A 218 4.18 4.56 -25.28
N ILE A 219 3.80 3.74 -24.28
CA ILE A 219 3.64 4.20 -22.90
C ILE A 219 4.98 4.22 -22.18
N ASP A 220 5.25 5.34 -21.49
CA ASP A 220 6.43 5.45 -20.64
C ASP A 220 6.25 4.64 -19.34
N LYS A 221 7.17 3.72 -19.12
CA LYS A 221 7.17 2.79 -17.98
C LYS A 221 8.18 3.18 -16.91
N ASN A 222 8.82 4.34 -17.04
CA ASN A 222 9.76 4.83 -16.05
C ASN A 222 9.00 5.45 -14.86
N VAL A 223 8.46 4.57 -14.02
CA VAL A 223 7.76 4.97 -12.79
C VAL A 223 8.66 4.76 -11.58
N PRO A 224 8.66 5.70 -10.61
CA PRO A 224 9.39 5.51 -9.37
C PRO A 224 8.99 4.21 -8.68
N ARG A 225 9.95 3.47 -8.16
CA ARG A 225 9.65 2.36 -7.26
C ARG A 225 9.23 2.94 -5.90
N GLU A 226 7.94 3.09 -5.74
CA GLU A 226 7.37 3.51 -4.47
C GLU A 226 7.11 2.32 -3.55
N ASN A 227 7.11 2.58 -2.25
CA ASN A 227 6.71 1.62 -1.22
C ASN A 227 7.58 0.36 -1.08
N GLU A 228 8.89 0.53 -0.99
CA GLU A 228 9.73 -0.56 -0.49
C GLU A 228 9.26 -1.01 0.91
N SER A 229 9.30 -2.32 1.13
CA SER A 229 8.96 -2.90 2.44
C SER A 229 10.00 -2.48 3.49
N LEU A 230 9.59 -2.47 4.75
CA LEU A 230 10.54 -2.37 5.86
C LEU A 230 11.34 -3.67 5.96
N ASN A 231 12.64 -3.55 6.17
CA ASN A 231 13.48 -4.69 6.56
C ASN A 231 13.10 -5.17 7.99
N PHE A 232 13.69 -6.26 8.44
CA PHE A 232 13.39 -6.86 9.74
C PHE A 232 13.47 -5.85 10.90
N MET A 233 14.53 -5.06 10.96
CA MET A 233 14.69 -4.03 12.00
C MET A 233 13.61 -2.96 11.90
N GLY A 234 13.33 -2.47 10.71
CA GLY A 234 12.28 -1.48 10.48
C GLY A 234 10.89 -1.99 10.90
N GLN A 235 10.63 -3.29 10.73
CA GLN A 235 9.39 -3.92 11.19
C GLN A 235 9.28 -3.92 12.71
N ILE A 236 10.35 -4.28 13.43
CA ILE A 236 10.38 -4.27 14.90
C ILE A 236 10.19 -2.85 15.43
N LEU A 237 10.95 -1.89 14.89
CA LEU A 237 10.85 -0.49 15.30
C LEU A 237 9.48 0.10 15.02
N SER A 238 8.88 -0.24 13.87
CA SER A 238 7.53 0.20 13.52
C SER A 238 6.46 -0.37 14.46
N ARG A 239 6.63 -1.63 14.92
CA ARG A 239 5.76 -2.21 15.96
C ARG A 239 5.89 -1.45 17.28
N SER A 240 7.10 -1.29 17.77
CA SER A 240 7.34 -0.56 19.03
C SER A 240 6.81 0.87 18.97
N LEU A 241 6.96 1.55 17.82
CA LEU A 241 6.34 2.85 17.61
C LEU A 241 4.82 2.81 17.67
N ASN A 242 4.20 1.80 17.05
CA ASN A 242 2.74 1.64 17.06
C ASN A 242 2.20 1.27 18.46
N GLU A 243 3.00 0.58 19.29
CA GLU A 243 2.68 0.30 20.69
C GLU A 243 2.74 1.57 21.54
N ALA A 244 3.81 2.37 21.35
CA ALA A 244 4.05 3.59 22.11
C ALA A 244 3.10 4.73 21.75
N ILE A 245 2.81 4.92 20.45
CA ILE A 245 1.96 6.01 19.94
C ILE A 245 0.79 5.42 19.16
N PRO A 246 -0.46 5.57 19.63
CA PRO A 246 -1.66 5.08 18.94
C PRO A 246 -1.75 5.59 17.49
N ALA A 247 -2.47 4.85 16.64
CA ALA A 247 -2.69 5.26 15.25
C ALA A 247 -3.48 6.58 15.13
N GLN A 248 -4.31 6.86 16.12
CA GLN A 248 -5.08 8.11 16.25
C GLN A 248 -4.84 8.65 17.67
N PRO A 249 -3.74 9.37 17.90
CA PRO A 249 -3.45 9.96 19.19
C PRO A 249 -4.39 11.14 19.45
N GLU A 250 -4.67 11.39 20.72
CA GLU A 250 -5.56 12.48 21.14
C GLU A 250 -4.92 13.87 20.93
N ARG A 251 -3.59 13.93 20.96
CA ARG A 251 -2.85 15.20 20.88
C ARG A 251 -2.24 15.41 19.49
N PRO A 252 -2.41 16.61 18.89
CA PRO A 252 -1.83 16.92 17.58
C PRO A 252 -0.31 16.73 17.48
N ILE A 253 0.42 17.04 18.58
CA ILE A 253 1.87 16.88 18.62
C ILE A 253 2.30 15.42 18.50
N GLU A 254 1.53 14.49 19.04
CA GLU A 254 1.79 13.05 18.91
C GLU A 254 1.57 12.58 17.48
N ASN A 255 0.59 13.14 16.77
CA ASN A 255 0.36 12.88 15.36
C ASN A 255 1.57 13.28 14.52
N GLN A 256 2.10 14.48 14.75
CA GLN A 256 3.27 14.97 14.02
C GLN A 256 4.50 14.12 14.34
N LEU A 257 4.75 13.83 15.61
CA LEU A 257 5.88 13.01 16.06
C LEU A 257 5.80 11.60 15.46
N ARG A 258 4.61 11.00 15.49
CA ARG A 258 4.37 9.68 14.88
C ARG A 258 4.62 9.70 13.38
N HIS A 259 4.18 10.74 12.69
CA HIS A 259 4.42 10.91 11.25
C HIS A 259 5.92 11.01 10.95
N ASP A 260 6.64 11.89 11.63
CA ASP A 260 8.07 12.11 11.43
C ASP A 260 8.91 10.85 11.72
N LEU A 261 8.57 10.12 12.79
CA LEU A 261 9.25 8.87 13.13
C LEU A 261 8.96 7.77 12.09
N LYS A 262 7.73 7.68 11.59
CA LYS A 262 7.40 6.74 10.53
C LYS A 262 8.14 7.06 9.24
N GLU A 263 8.12 8.31 8.83
CA GLU A 263 8.86 8.75 7.66
C GLU A 263 10.35 8.39 7.77
N PHE A 264 10.96 8.64 8.94
CA PHE A 264 12.33 8.24 9.22
C PHE A 264 12.53 6.73 9.04
N LEU A 265 11.67 5.88 9.66
CA LEU A 265 11.78 4.43 9.57
C LEU A 265 11.67 3.94 8.12
N TYR A 266 10.70 4.46 7.37
CA TYR A 266 10.46 4.06 5.99
C TYR A 266 11.56 4.52 5.02
N ASN A 267 12.27 5.59 5.33
CA ASN A 267 13.38 6.05 4.52
C ASN A 267 14.69 5.31 4.81
N ASN A 268 14.92 4.87 6.04
CA ASN A 268 16.21 4.34 6.46
C ASN A 268 16.25 2.81 6.67
N PHE A 269 15.10 2.13 6.80
CA PHE A 269 15.02 0.70 7.07
C PHE A 269 14.28 -0.06 5.95
N LYS A 270 14.60 0.27 4.69
CA LYS A 270 14.06 -0.40 3.51
C LYS A 270 14.66 -1.79 3.32
N GLY A 271 13.89 -2.71 2.77
CA GLY A 271 14.36 -4.01 2.37
C GLY A 271 13.37 -5.14 2.66
N LYS A 272 13.89 -6.38 2.61
CA LYS A 272 13.07 -7.56 2.92
C LYS A 272 12.81 -7.62 4.43
N GLY A 273 11.54 -7.74 4.81
CA GLY A 273 11.12 -7.98 6.19
C GLY A 273 11.39 -9.39 6.66
N ALA A 274 10.99 -9.68 7.91
CA ALA A 274 11.03 -11.02 8.45
C ALA A 274 10.24 -11.98 7.56
N PRO A 275 10.80 -13.11 7.15
CA PRO A 275 10.03 -14.17 6.52
C PRO A 275 9.11 -14.83 7.56
N LEU A 276 8.02 -15.41 7.10
CA LEU A 276 7.25 -16.34 7.92
C LEU A 276 8.09 -17.61 8.16
N PRO A 277 7.97 -18.27 9.33
CA PRO A 277 8.55 -19.58 9.53
C PRO A 277 8.08 -20.59 8.48
N TYR A 278 8.95 -21.50 8.07
CA TYR A 278 8.62 -22.50 7.03
C TYR A 278 7.36 -23.30 7.35
N GLU A 279 7.21 -23.74 8.59
CA GLU A 279 6.01 -24.46 9.03
C GLU A 279 4.72 -23.65 8.79
N LYS A 280 4.75 -22.33 9.05
CA LYS A 280 3.61 -21.43 8.77
C LYS A 280 3.34 -21.32 7.27
N ILE A 281 4.39 -21.21 6.46
CA ILE A 281 4.27 -21.16 4.99
C ILE A 281 3.64 -22.45 4.48
N ALA A 282 4.12 -23.60 4.94
CA ALA A 282 3.59 -24.91 4.56
C ALA A 282 2.12 -25.05 4.96
N ASN A 283 1.78 -24.72 6.19
CA ASN A 283 0.39 -24.78 6.69
C ASN A 283 -0.56 -23.88 5.88
N ILE A 284 -0.13 -22.66 5.52
CA ILE A 284 -0.91 -21.77 4.67
C ILE A 284 -1.07 -22.41 3.27
N TYR A 285 0.01 -22.91 2.70
CA TYR A 285 -0.02 -23.54 1.38
C TYR A 285 -1.00 -24.72 1.32
N ASP A 286 -0.95 -25.61 2.32
CA ASP A 286 -1.83 -26.78 2.44
C ASP A 286 -3.30 -26.36 2.63
N ASP A 287 -3.58 -25.32 3.45
CA ASP A 287 -4.93 -24.84 3.69
C ASP A 287 -5.58 -24.25 2.41
N PHE A 288 -4.77 -23.71 1.49
CA PHE A 288 -5.26 -23.20 0.21
C PHE A 288 -5.18 -24.20 -0.95
N GLU A 289 -4.65 -25.42 -0.74
CA GLU A 289 -4.38 -26.38 -1.81
C GLU A 289 -5.60 -26.60 -2.71
N GLN A 290 -6.73 -26.98 -2.13
CA GLN A 290 -7.96 -27.26 -2.91
C GLN A 290 -8.44 -26.03 -3.69
N SER A 291 -8.45 -24.87 -3.06
CA SER A 291 -8.89 -23.63 -3.72
C SER A 291 -7.91 -23.19 -4.81
N ASN A 292 -6.62 -23.42 -4.65
CA ASN A 292 -5.61 -23.10 -5.66
C ASN A 292 -5.62 -24.08 -6.84
N LEU A 293 -5.94 -25.36 -6.61
CA LEU A 293 -6.19 -26.33 -7.67
C LEU A 293 -7.36 -25.87 -8.57
N GLU A 294 -8.49 -25.56 -7.97
CA GLU A 294 -9.66 -25.09 -8.70
C GLU A 294 -9.42 -23.72 -9.38
N LEU A 295 -8.69 -22.82 -8.73
CA LEU A 295 -8.27 -21.54 -9.31
C LEU A 295 -7.49 -21.76 -10.61
N ASN A 296 -6.51 -22.67 -10.58
CA ASN A 296 -5.68 -22.98 -11.74
C ASN A 296 -6.52 -23.54 -12.91
N GLN A 297 -7.38 -24.51 -12.61
CA GLN A 297 -8.26 -25.12 -13.61
C GLN A 297 -9.24 -24.12 -14.23
N ARG A 298 -9.87 -23.28 -13.40
CA ARG A 298 -10.96 -22.41 -13.87
C ARG A 298 -10.49 -21.12 -14.52
N TYR A 299 -9.36 -20.55 -14.07
CA TYR A 299 -8.97 -19.21 -14.46
C TYR A 299 -7.59 -19.10 -15.11
N LEU A 300 -6.70 -20.07 -14.89
CA LEU A 300 -5.33 -20.03 -15.40
C LEU A 300 -5.05 -21.08 -16.47
N GLY A 301 -5.99 -22.01 -16.67
CA GLY A 301 -5.93 -23.02 -17.75
C GLY A 301 -4.87 -24.11 -17.53
N GLY A 302 -4.38 -24.29 -16.29
CA GLY A 302 -3.36 -25.27 -15.94
C GLY A 302 -3.89 -26.43 -15.09
N GLU A 303 -3.03 -27.44 -14.89
CA GLU A 303 -3.24 -28.54 -13.97
C GLU A 303 -2.39 -28.35 -12.71
N GLY A 304 -2.84 -28.91 -11.58
CA GLY A 304 -2.16 -28.80 -10.30
C GLY A 304 -2.42 -27.48 -9.57
N ASN A 305 -1.63 -27.21 -8.52
CA ASN A 305 -1.78 -26.00 -7.72
C ASN A 305 -1.41 -24.75 -8.55
N ALA A 306 -2.19 -23.68 -8.39
CA ALA A 306 -1.94 -22.41 -9.07
C ALA A 306 -0.57 -21.81 -8.76
N PHE A 307 -0.02 -22.10 -7.61
CA PHE A 307 1.28 -21.59 -7.15
C PHE A 307 2.21 -22.75 -6.77
N PRO A 308 3.51 -22.65 -7.08
CA PRO A 308 4.48 -23.58 -6.53
C PRO A 308 4.61 -23.40 -5.01
N LEU A 309 4.94 -24.47 -4.29
CA LEU A 309 5.29 -24.34 -2.87
C LEU A 309 6.44 -23.33 -2.72
N PRO A 310 6.26 -22.29 -1.90
CA PRO A 310 7.30 -21.28 -1.72
C PRO A 310 8.61 -21.90 -1.23
N LYS A 311 9.71 -21.58 -1.91
CA LYS A 311 11.03 -22.00 -1.47
C LYS A 311 11.42 -21.26 -0.20
N TYR A 312 11.71 -21.99 0.84
CA TYR A 312 12.28 -21.43 2.07
C TYR A 312 13.79 -21.31 1.91
N ASP A 313 14.31 -20.13 2.07
CA ASP A 313 15.74 -19.87 2.05
C ASP A 313 16.20 -19.51 3.47
N GLU A 314 16.78 -20.51 4.15
CA GLU A 314 17.33 -20.33 5.51
C GLU A 314 18.46 -19.28 5.54
N SER A 315 19.15 -19.07 4.41
CA SER A 315 20.23 -18.08 4.30
C SER A 315 19.70 -16.63 4.24
N GLN A 316 18.41 -16.43 3.98
CA GLN A 316 17.76 -15.13 4.16
C GLN A 316 17.54 -14.80 5.65
N GLY A 317 18.22 -15.56 6.50
CA GLY A 317 18.28 -15.36 7.92
C GLY A 317 18.52 -13.90 8.27
N ILE A 318 17.72 -13.44 9.15
CA ILE A 318 17.71 -12.18 9.86
C ILE A 318 19.15 -11.71 9.98
N GLN A 319 19.51 -10.62 9.31
CA GLN A 319 20.72 -9.88 9.70
C GLN A 319 20.61 -9.71 11.22
N SER A 320 21.49 -10.36 11.94
CA SER A 320 21.43 -10.45 13.39
C SER A 320 21.60 -9.06 13.99
N VAL A 321 20.47 -8.39 14.17
CA VAL A 321 20.43 -7.18 14.98
C VAL A 321 20.52 -7.65 16.42
N THR A 322 21.45 -7.11 17.18
CA THR A 322 21.59 -7.52 18.57
C THR A 322 20.37 -7.06 19.37
N SER A 323 19.96 -7.87 20.35
CA SER A 323 18.85 -7.51 21.25
C SER A 323 19.10 -6.14 21.92
N GLU A 324 20.35 -5.77 22.14
CA GLU A 324 20.75 -4.47 22.68
C GLU A 324 20.46 -3.31 21.74
N GLN A 325 20.70 -3.48 20.43
CA GLN A 325 20.35 -2.47 19.42
C GLN A 325 18.83 -2.29 19.33
N ILE A 326 18.07 -3.38 19.34
CA ILE A 326 16.61 -3.34 19.35
C ILE A 326 16.10 -2.60 20.60
N SER A 327 16.62 -2.94 21.78
CA SER A 327 16.25 -2.31 23.04
C SER A 327 16.60 -0.82 23.06
N ALA A 328 17.78 -0.43 22.58
CA ALA A 328 18.19 0.97 22.50
C ALA A 328 17.26 1.80 21.61
N PHE A 329 16.83 1.26 20.46
CA PHE A 329 15.88 1.94 19.58
C PHE A 329 14.46 2.00 20.17
N ALA A 330 13.99 0.94 20.82
CA ALA A 330 12.70 0.92 21.48
C ALA A 330 12.64 1.96 22.62
N HIS A 331 13.69 2.05 23.43
CA HIS A 331 13.83 3.07 24.48
C HIS A 331 13.89 4.49 23.91
N LEU A 332 14.55 4.69 22.76
CA LEU A 332 14.56 5.98 22.08
C LEU A 332 13.13 6.39 21.65
N ILE A 333 12.36 5.48 21.09
CA ILE A 333 10.97 5.74 20.69
C ILE A 333 10.11 6.06 21.91
N GLU A 334 10.20 5.26 22.97
CA GLU A 334 9.48 5.50 24.21
C GLU A 334 9.87 6.84 24.85
N PHE A 335 11.15 7.16 24.83
CA PHE A 335 11.66 8.42 25.32
C PHE A 335 11.13 9.62 24.54
N ILE A 336 11.18 9.57 23.20
CA ILE A 336 10.63 10.63 22.32
C ILE A 336 9.13 10.79 22.55
N TYR A 337 8.40 9.69 22.74
CA TYR A 337 6.98 9.74 23.09
C TYR A 337 6.72 10.45 24.43
N LYS A 338 7.46 10.08 25.48
CA LYS A 338 7.36 10.72 26.80
C LYS A 338 7.73 12.21 26.76
N LEU A 339 8.68 12.60 25.89
CA LEU A 339 9.02 14.00 25.65
C LEU A 339 7.83 14.81 25.13
N GLY A 340 7.06 14.26 24.19
CA GLY A 340 5.86 14.90 23.68
C GLY A 340 4.75 15.10 24.73
N GLN A 341 4.89 14.47 25.92
CA GLN A 341 3.87 14.52 26.98
C GLN A 341 4.17 15.53 28.10
N ARG A 342 5.35 16.15 28.10
CA ARG A 342 5.80 16.99 29.20
C ARG A 342 5.93 18.46 28.79
N ASP A 343 5.48 19.35 29.65
CA ASP A 343 5.68 20.80 29.50
C ASP A 343 7.12 21.23 29.82
N SER A 344 7.86 20.40 30.58
CA SER A 344 9.27 20.65 30.91
C SER A 344 10.06 19.34 31.03
N LEU A 345 11.30 19.35 30.56
CA LEU A 345 12.25 18.25 30.70
C LEU A 345 13.19 18.45 31.88
N GLU A 346 13.56 17.35 32.53
CA GLU A 346 14.66 17.36 33.51
C GLU A 346 16.02 17.49 32.80
N ALA A 347 17.04 17.92 33.53
CA ALA A 347 18.36 18.21 32.97
C ALA A 347 19.02 17.00 32.30
N ASN A 348 18.85 15.80 32.85
CA ASN A 348 19.31 14.53 32.29
C ASN A 348 18.57 14.15 31.00
N GLU A 349 17.31 14.50 30.87
CA GLU A 349 16.48 14.23 29.68
C GLU A 349 16.88 15.14 28.52
N VAL A 350 17.23 16.43 28.82
CA VAL A 350 17.80 17.34 27.83
C VAL A 350 19.15 16.83 27.31
N GLU A 351 19.95 16.23 28.19
CA GLU A 351 21.22 15.62 27.80
C GLU A 351 21.04 14.39 26.94
N LEU A 352 20.08 13.55 27.26
CA LEU A 352 19.71 12.37 26.41
C LEU A 352 19.28 12.80 25.02
N LEU A 353 18.44 13.85 24.88
CA LEU A 353 18.06 14.42 23.59
C LEU A 353 19.29 14.89 22.79
N ARG A 354 20.17 15.64 23.43
CA ARG A 354 21.41 16.11 22.82
C ARG A 354 22.27 14.92 22.34
N ASP A 355 22.44 13.92 23.18
CA ASP A 355 23.30 12.77 22.89
C ASP A 355 22.70 11.88 21.81
N ALA A 356 21.35 11.70 21.78
CA ALA A 356 20.64 11.04 20.70
C ALA A 356 20.83 11.79 19.37
N ALA A 357 20.70 13.12 19.38
CA ALA A 357 20.94 13.95 18.20
C ALA A 357 22.37 13.79 17.66
N ILE A 358 23.37 13.74 18.54
CA ILE A 358 24.77 13.52 18.14
C ILE A 358 24.97 12.13 17.52
N LYS A 359 24.36 11.09 18.10
CA LYS A 359 24.46 9.73 17.55
C LYS A 359 23.78 9.56 16.19
N LEU A 360 22.79 10.38 15.89
CA LEU A 360 22.06 10.36 14.64
C LEU A 360 22.67 11.28 13.56
N GLU A 361 23.68 12.11 13.87
CA GLU A 361 24.16 13.13 12.93
C GLU A 361 24.72 12.58 11.62
N ASP A 362 25.28 11.36 11.64
CA ASP A 362 25.78 10.68 10.45
C ASP A 362 24.70 9.87 9.70
N ILE A 363 23.55 9.64 10.34
CA ILE A 363 22.44 8.83 9.84
C ILE A 363 21.35 9.75 9.26
N ASP A 364 20.87 10.69 10.06
CA ASP A 364 19.85 11.67 9.68
C ASP A 364 20.11 13.03 10.31
N MET A 365 20.74 13.90 9.52
CA MET A 365 21.07 15.26 9.92
C MET A 365 19.83 16.14 10.20
N ASN A 366 18.70 15.91 9.49
CA ASN A 366 17.48 16.66 9.73
C ASN A 366 16.84 16.28 11.07
N MET A 367 16.79 14.98 11.38
CA MET A 367 16.32 14.50 12.68
C MET A 367 17.24 15.00 13.80
N SER A 368 18.56 14.93 13.63
CA SER A 368 19.54 15.47 14.58
C SER A 368 19.30 16.94 14.86
N LEU A 369 19.06 17.75 13.83
CA LEU A 369 18.72 19.16 13.98
C LEU A 369 17.42 19.38 14.76
N ARG A 370 16.38 18.59 14.47
CA ARG A 370 15.08 18.66 15.20
C ARG A 370 15.25 18.32 16.68
N LEU A 371 15.96 17.24 17.01
CA LEU A 371 16.23 16.85 18.39
C LEU A 371 17.04 17.92 19.14
N MET A 372 18.03 18.53 18.49
CA MET A 372 18.77 19.65 19.06
C MET A 372 17.91 20.88 19.30
N HIS A 373 16.96 21.18 18.40
CA HIS A 373 16.00 22.25 18.62
C HIS A 373 15.08 21.97 19.82
N GLN A 374 14.61 20.73 19.99
CA GLN A 374 13.86 20.33 21.18
C GLN A 374 14.69 20.49 22.46
N ALA A 375 15.93 19.99 22.47
CA ALA A 375 16.83 20.18 23.61
C ALA A 375 17.04 21.69 23.95
N ARG A 376 17.14 22.56 22.94
CA ARG A 376 17.26 24.02 23.11
C ARG A 376 16.01 24.66 23.72
N LEU A 377 14.81 24.19 23.43
CA LEU A 377 13.58 24.72 24.05
C LEU A 377 13.64 24.60 25.59
N HIS A 378 14.21 23.51 26.11
CA HIS A 378 14.31 23.26 27.53
C HIS A 378 15.64 23.70 28.15
N ARG A 379 16.67 24.00 27.34
CA ARG A 379 17.95 24.50 27.76
C ARG A 379 18.51 25.55 26.78
N PRO A 380 17.93 26.76 26.73
CA PRO A 380 18.25 27.77 25.71
C PRO A 380 19.71 28.21 25.69
N THR A 381 20.39 28.18 26.85
CA THR A 381 21.80 28.59 27.04
C THR A 381 22.78 27.45 26.87
N GLY A 382 22.35 26.26 26.47
CA GLY A 382 23.22 25.08 26.29
C GLY A 382 24.26 25.31 25.19
N ALA A 383 25.54 25.55 25.56
CA ALA A 383 26.61 25.91 24.63
C ALA A 383 26.81 24.85 23.52
N LEU A 384 26.85 23.55 23.89
CA LEU A 384 27.02 22.46 22.96
C LEU A 384 25.79 22.30 22.04
N ILE A 385 24.59 22.46 22.59
CA ILE A 385 23.31 22.38 21.82
C ILE A 385 23.28 23.46 20.73
N ASN A 386 23.57 24.72 21.13
CA ASN A 386 23.59 25.86 20.22
C ASN A 386 24.69 25.75 19.16
N LYS A 387 25.87 25.26 19.52
CA LYS A 387 26.94 24.98 18.57
C LYS A 387 26.50 23.93 17.52
N LYS A 388 26.00 22.79 17.97
CA LYS A 388 25.58 21.70 17.07
C LYS A 388 24.43 22.11 16.14
N ILE A 389 23.48 22.92 16.60
CA ILE A 389 22.45 23.49 15.73
C ILE A 389 23.07 24.30 14.60
N GLY A 390 24.01 25.18 14.92
CA GLY A 390 24.72 25.98 13.91
C GLY A 390 25.51 25.14 12.91
N ASP A 391 26.18 24.09 13.38
CA ASP A 391 26.96 23.18 12.56
C ASP A 391 26.02 22.37 11.59
N TYR A 392 24.92 21.82 12.11
CA TYR A 392 23.95 21.06 11.31
C TYR A 392 23.27 21.92 10.24
N GLN A 393 22.88 23.16 10.59
CA GLN A 393 22.31 24.11 9.63
C GLN A 393 23.27 24.42 8.49
N LYS A 394 24.57 24.62 8.77
CA LYS A 394 25.61 24.84 7.74
C LYS A 394 25.76 23.64 6.80
N ILE A 395 25.80 22.42 7.36
CA ILE A 395 25.91 21.19 6.59
C ILE A 395 24.69 20.99 5.69
N LEU A 396 23.48 21.21 6.21
CA LEU A 396 22.25 21.09 5.44
C LEU A 396 22.13 22.17 4.35
N ALA A 397 22.62 23.38 4.60
CA ALA A 397 22.67 24.42 3.58
C ALA A 397 23.66 24.08 2.45
N ALA A 398 24.83 23.50 2.79
CA ALA A 398 25.83 23.07 1.79
C ALA A 398 25.38 21.88 0.94
N LYS A 399 24.43 21.03 1.43
CA LYS A 399 23.86 19.92 0.66
C LYS A 399 22.73 20.34 -0.30
N LYS A 400 22.26 21.58 -0.23
CA LYS A 400 21.21 22.15 -1.09
C LYS A 400 21.79 22.97 -2.27
N LEU A 401 23.09 23.19 -2.28
CA LEU A 401 23.87 23.78 -3.38
C LEU A 401 24.54 22.67 -4.21
#